data_63c6081cb717f989f1df6be96003c039
#
_entry.id   63c6081cb717f989f1df6be96003c039
#
_cell.length_a   1.000
_cell.length_b   1.000
_cell.length_c   1.000
_cell.angle_alpha   90.00
_cell.angle_beta   90.00
_cell.angle_gamma   90.00
#
_symmetry.space_group_name_H-M   'P 1'
#
loop_
_entity.id
_entity.type
_entity.pdbx_description
1 polymer ?
#
loop_
_entity_poly.entity_id
_entity_poly.type
_entity_poly.pdbx_seq_one_letter_code
_entity_poly.pdbx_strand_id
1 'polypeptide(L)'
;MGKTTFKPSEKLVSKVREFEGFRAKAYYCPAGYLTIGFGHRTTMRDKKEVTMAEATALLRDDLAKAGDGVNALGVCKTQGQYDALTDFVFNLGIGRLKRSTLLKHVKHSAPTRLIQAEFRKWVYAGGKVMPGLVTRRDWEAERFVE
;
A
#
# COMPACT_ATOMS: atom_id res chain seq x y z
N MET A 1 4.95 -22.39 -17.30
CA MET A 1 5.77 -21.41 -16.61
C MET A 1 4.97 -20.63 -15.58
N GLY A 2 5.48 -20.53 -14.38
CA GLY A 2 4.80 -19.83 -13.31
C GLY A 2 4.78 -18.33 -13.47
N LYS A 3 3.86 -17.65 -12.80
CA LYS A 3 3.83 -16.20 -12.69
C LYS A 3 5.01 -15.72 -11.87
N THR A 4 5.57 -14.55 -12.22
CA THR A 4 6.60 -13.92 -11.41
C THR A 4 6.01 -13.54 -10.05
N THR A 5 6.68 -13.93 -8.98
CA THR A 5 6.28 -13.59 -7.62
C THR A 5 7.23 -12.52 -7.08
N PHE A 6 6.66 -11.41 -6.64
CA PHE A 6 7.42 -10.29 -6.08
C PHE A 6 7.29 -10.27 -4.56
N LYS A 7 8.21 -9.57 -3.93
CA LYS A 7 8.21 -9.25 -2.50
C LYS A 7 8.32 -7.74 -2.33
N PRO A 8 7.82 -7.18 -1.22
CA PRO A 8 8.00 -5.75 -0.96
C PRO A 8 9.48 -5.38 -0.99
N SER A 9 9.82 -4.37 -1.78
CA SER A 9 11.20 -3.87 -1.85
C SER A 9 11.51 -3.02 -0.62
N GLU A 10 12.80 -2.81 -0.35
CA GLU A 10 13.23 -1.89 0.71
C GLU A 10 12.76 -0.46 0.42
N LYS A 11 12.70 -0.09 -0.84
CA LYS A 11 12.18 1.22 -1.28
C LYS A 11 10.71 1.38 -0.87
N LEU A 12 9.89 0.34 -1.05
CA LEU A 12 8.49 0.34 -0.62
C LEU A 12 8.39 0.43 0.91
N VAL A 13 9.11 -0.43 1.63
CA VAL A 13 9.09 -0.44 3.10
C VAL A 13 9.45 0.94 3.66
N SER A 14 10.54 1.51 3.16
CA SER A 14 11.02 2.83 3.59
C SER A 14 9.98 3.92 3.34
N LYS A 15 9.35 3.88 2.18
CA LYS A 15 8.34 4.89 1.82
C LYS A 15 7.07 4.77 2.65
N VAL A 16 6.61 3.56 2.91
CA VAL A 16 5.40 3.35 3.74
C VAL A 16 5.67 3.78 5.18
N ARG A 17 6.88 3.59 5.70
CA ARG A 17 7.27 4.12 7.01
C ARG A 17 7.09 5.64 7.07
N GLU A 18 7.48 6.35 6.01
CA GLU A 18 7.26 7.80 5.92
C GLU A 18 5.77 8.14 5.88
N PHE A 19 4.99 7.43 5.06
CA PHE A 19 3.55 7.69 4.94
C PHE A 19 2.80 7.45 6.25
N GLU A 20 3.10 6.37 6.95
CA GLU A 20 2.35 5.96 8.13
C GLU A 20 2.81 6.64 9.42
N GLY A 21 4.10 6.97 9.52
CA GLY A 21 4.69 7.49 10.74
C GLY A 21 4.76 6.43 11.84
N PHE A 22 5.74 6.58 12.75
CA PHE A 22 5.98 5.61 13.82
C PHE A 22 5.24 5.99 15.10
N ARG A 23 4.51 5.02 15.67
CA ARG A 23 3.87 5.15 16.96
C ARG A 23 4.28 3.96 17.83
N ALA A 24 5.11 4.23 18.84
CA ALA A 24 5.61 3.17 19.74
C ALA A 24 4.50 2.53 20.56
N LYS A 25 3.50 3.33 20.95
CA LYS A 25 2.37 2.88 21.78
C LYS A 25 1.11 2.73 20.96
N ALA A 26 0.29 1.74 21.31
CA ALA A 26 -0.99 1.54 20.62
C ALA A 26 -1.90 2.76 20.77
N TYR A 27 -2.63 3.05 19.70
CA TYR A 27 -3.58 4.16 19.64
C TYR A 27 -4.76 3.76 18.73
N TYR A 28 -5.88 4.49 18.86
CA TYR A 28 -7.00 4.30 17.93
C TYR A 28 -6.82 5.20 16.71
N CYS A 29 -6.84 4.61 15.51
CA CYS A 29 -6.77 5.38 14.28
C CYS A 29 -8.12 6.06 14.01
N PRO A 30 -8.19 7.01 13.04
CA PRO A 30 -9.47 7.70 12.73
C PRO A 30 -10.62 6.76 12.39
N ALA A 31 -10.35 5.57 11.85
CA ALA A 31 -11.38 4.57 11.54
C ALA A 31 -11.81 3.75 12.77
N GLY A 32 -11.22 4.00 13.95
CA GLY A 32 -11.61 3.33 15.19
C GLY A 32 -10.88 2.02 15.48
N TYR A 33 -9.86 1.67 14.70
CA TYR A 33 -9.07 0.45 14.92
C TYR A 33 -7.88 0.71 15.83
N LEU A 34 -7.65 -0.20 16.79
CA LEU A 34 -6.45 -0.15 17.61
C LEU A 34 -5.23 -0.44 16.76
N THR A 35 -4.26 0.47 16.76
CA THR A 35 -3.16 0.50 15.80
C THR A 35 -1.84 0.73 16.53
N ILE A 36 -0.74 0.18 16.03
CA ILE A 36 0.59 0.34 16.62
C ILE A 36 1.66 0.35 15.53
N GLY A 37 2.82 0.93 15.84
CA GLY A 37 3.97 0.94 14.92
C GLY A 37 3.71 1.78 13.68
N PHE A 38 3.82 1.16 12.50
CA PHE A 38 3.57 1.80 11.20
C PHE A 38 2.20 1.35 10.67
N GLY A 39 1.15 1.69 11.39
CA GLY A 39 -0.21 1.41 10.94
C GLY A 39 -0.66 -0.04 11.12
N HIS A 40 0.04 -0.83 11.93
CA HIS A 40 -0.33 -2.23 12.17
C HIS A 40 -1.55 -2.33 13.08
N ARG A 41 -2.59 -3.05 12.66
CA ARG A 41 -3.75 -3.31 13.51
C ARG A 41 -3.39 -4.32 14.58
N THR A 42 -3.72 -4.01 15.83
CA THR A 42 -3.43 -4.85 16.99
C THR A 42 -4.69 -5.08 17.80
N THR A 43 -4.57 -5.78 18.91
CA THR A 43 -5.68 -6.04 19.85
C THR A 43 -5.28 -5.65 21.26
N MET A 44 -6.27 -5.57 22.15
CA MET A 44 -6.00 -5.27 23.58
C MET A 44 -5.19 -6.37 24.26
N ARG A 45 -5.11 -7.56 23.67
CA ARG A 45 -4.35 -8.70 24.20
C ARG A 45 -2.90 -8.71 23.76
N ASP A 46 -2.60 -8.01 22.67
CA ASP A 46 -1.26 -7.97 22.08
C ASP A 46 -0.39 -6.96 22.80
N LYS A 47 0.89 -6.94 22.43
CA LYS A 47 1.88 -6.02 22.96
C LYS A 47 1.43 -4.57 22.75
N LYS A 48 1.49 -3.76 23.80
CA LYS A 48 1.04 -2.36 23.76
C LYS A 48 2.12 -1.38 23.36
N GLU A 49 3.37 -1.83 23.29
CA GLU A 49 4.51 -1.02 22.86
C GLU A 49 5.39 -1.83 21.90
N VAL A 50 5.96 -1.16 20.91
CA VAL A 50 6.91 -1.77 19.96
C VAL A 50 8.11 -0.86 19.79
N THR A 51 9.26 -1.47 19.51
CA THR A 51 10.44 -0.76 19.05
C THR A 51 10.31 -0.46 17.54
N MET A 52 11.18 0.41 17.03
CA MET A 52 11.26 0.70 15.61
C MET A 52 11.51 -0.58 14.80
N ALA A 53 12.41 -1.45 15.30
CA ALA A 53 12.72 -2.71 14.62
C ALA A 53 11.52 -3.66 14.59
N GLU A 54 10.80 -3.79 15.71
CA GLU A 54 9.58 -4.60 15.78
C GLU A 54 8.50 -4.06 14.86
N ALA A 55 8.30 -2.74 14.85
CA ALA A 55 7.31 -2.08 13.99
C ALA A 55 7.63 -2.29 12.51
N THR A 56 8.91 -2.23 12.14
CA THR A 56 9.35 -2.47 10.76
C THR A 56 9.09 -3.93 10.34
N ALA A 57 9.32 -4.88 11.24
CA ALA A 57 9.04 -6.29 10.98
C ALA A 57 7.53 -6.53 10.75
N LEU A 58 6.68 -5.91 11.59
CA LEU A 58 5.23 -5.98 11.41
C LEU A 58 4.80 -5.37 10.08
N LEU A 59 5.40 -4.24 9.72
CA LEU A 59 5.10 -3.59 8.43
C LEU A 59 5.48 -4.47 7.24
N ARG A 60 6.64 -5.13 7.29
CA ARG A 60 7.06 -6.05 6.22
C ARG A 60 6.05 -7.17 6.04
N ASP A 61 5.55 -7.74 7.14
CA ASP A 61 4.53 -8.79 7.10
C ASP A 61 3.21 -8.27 6.53
N ASP A 62 2.77 -7.09 6.96
CA ASP A 62 1.54 -6.47 6.47
C ASP A 62 1.62 -6.16 4.98
N LEU A 63 2.76 -5.64 4.53
CA LEU A 63 2.99 -5.37 3.10
C LEU A 63 3.05 -6.66 2.29
N ALA A 64 3.66 -7.72 2.82
CA ALA A 64 3.70 -9.01 2.15
C ALA A 64 2.30 -9.60 1.98
N LYS A 65 1.43 -9.46 2.97
CA LYS A 65 0.03 -9.90 2.88
C LYS A 65 -0.73 -9.12 1.80
N ALA A 66 -0.56 -7.80 1.76
CA ALA A 66 -1.15 -6.97 0.71
C ALA A 66 -0.61 -7.38 -0.66
N GLY A 67 0.69 -7.61 -0.75
CA GLY A 67 1.38 -8.03 -1.97
C GLY A 67 0.98 -9.41 -2.46
N ASP A 68 0.58 -10.32 -1.56
CA ASP A 68 0.07 -11.64 -1.96
C ASP A 68 -1.17 -11.49 -2.85
N GLY A 69 -2.06 -10.58 -2.50
CA GLY A 69 -3.22 -10.26 -3.31
C GLY A 69 -2.85 -9.72 -4.69
N VAL A 70 -1.83 -8.87 -4.74
CA VAL A 70 -1.31 -8.31 -6.00
C VAL A 70 -0.68 -9.41 -6.85
N ASN A 71 0.17 -10.25 -6.27
CA ASN A 71 0.78 -11.40 -6.97
C ASN A 71 -0.29 -12.33 -7.56
N ALA A 72 -1.36 -12.58 -6.82
CA ALA A 72 -2.46 -13.44 -7.28
C ALA A 72 -3.14 -12.91 -8.54
N LEU A 73 -3.15 -11.60 -8.75
CA LEU A 73 -3.71 -11.00 -9.97
C LEU A 73 -2.85 -11.28 -11.21
N GLY A 74 -1.55 -11.51 -11.04
CA GLY A 74 -0.65 -11.87 -12.12
C GLY A 74 -0.43 -10.78 -13.15
N VAL A 75 -0.54 -9.51 -12.78
CA VAL A 75 -0.48 -8.38 -13.73
C VAL A 75 0.85 -7.63 -13.70
N CYS A 76 1.69 -7.83 -12.68
CA CYS A 76 2.93 -7.09 -12.53
C CYS A 76 4.07 -7.69 -13.36
N LYS A 77 4.80 -6.83 -14.05
CA LYS A 77 5.97 -7.19 -14.86
C LYS A 77 7.28 -6.71 -14.24
N THR A 78 7.21 -5.72 -13.35
CA THR A 78 8.38 -5.11 -12.71
C THR A 78 8.16 -4.96 -11.21
N GLN A 79 9.26 -4.81 -10.48
CA GLN A 79 9.20 -4.52 -9.05
C GLN A 79 8.45 -3.21 -8.77
N GLY A 80 8.64 -2.19 -9.61
CA GLY A 80 7.95 -0.91 -9.46
C GLY A 80 6.44 -1.05 -9.56
N GLN A 81 5.97 -1.84 -10.52
CA GLN A 81 4.53 -2.11 -10.67
C GLN A 81 3.96 -2.81 -9.43
N TYR A 82 4.68 -3.84 -8.95
CA TYR A 82 4.28 -4.56 -7.75
C TYR A 82 4.25 -3.64 -6.53
N ASP A 83 5.30 -2.86 -6.31
CA ASP A 83 5.40 -1.95 -5.16
C ASP A 83 4.26 -0.93 -5.16
N ALA A 84 3.99 -0.33 -6.31
CA ALA A 84 2.92 0.68 -6.46
C ALA A 84 1.55 0.09 -6.14
N LEU A 85 1.22 -1.07 -6.73
CA LEU A 85 -0.05 -1.72 -6.50
C LEU A 85 -0.16 -2.27 -5.07
N THR A 86 0.95 -2.72 -4.49
CA THR A 86 0.97 -3.21 -3.11
C THR A 86 0.70 -2.07 -2.12
N ASP A 87 1.29 -0.90 -2.32
CA ASP A 87 0.98 0.26 -1.47
C ASP A 87 -0.49 0.66 -1.61
N PHE A 88 -1.02 0.66 -2.83
CA PHE A 88 -2.43 0.93 -3.08
C PHE A 88 -3.32 -0.03 -2.28
N VAL A 89 -3.04 -1.34 -2.35
CA VAL A 89 -3.79 -2.37 -1.62
C VAL A 89 -3.62 -2.23 -0.11
N PHE A 90 -2.41 -1.96 0.36
CA PHE A 90 -2.14 -1.73 1.78
C PHE A 90 -2.97 -0.57 2.31
N ASN A 91 -3.07 0.51 1.55
CA ASN A 91 -3.80 1.72 1.95
C ASN A 91 -5.33 1.60 1.76
N LEU A 92 -5.77 1.02 0.66
CA LEU A 92 -7.18 1.07 0.25
C LEU A 92 -7.88 -0.30 0.20
N GLY A 93 -7.13 -1.40 0.22
CA GLY A 93 -7.66 -2.75 0.20
C GLY A 93 -7.74 -3.36 -1.20
N ILE A 94 -7.64 -4.69 -1.24
CA ILE A 94 -7.63 -5.46 -2.51
C ILE A 94 -8.98 -5.35 -3.24
N GLY A 95 -10.08 -5.23 -2.51
CA GLY A 95 -11.41 -5.13 -3.11
C GLY A 95 -11.56 -3.91 -3.99
N ARG A 96 -11.04 -2.75 -3.54
CA ARG A 96 -11.08 -1.52 -4.33
C ARG A 96 -10.23 -1.65 -5.60
N LEU A 97 -9.05 -2.25 -5.49
CA LEU A 97 -8.21 -2.49 -6.66
C LEU A 97 -8.92 -3.39 -7.67
N LYS A 98 -9.52 -4.48 -7.22
CA LYS A 98 -10.21 -5.42 -8.11
C LYS A 98 -11.36 -4.79 -8.88
N ARG A 99 -12.04 -3.79 -8.31
CA ARG A 99 -13.17 -3.11 -8.94
C ARG A 99 -12.76 -1.84 -9.70
N SER A 100 -11.47 -1.51 -9.72
CA SER A 100 -11.01 -0.23 -10.24
C SER A 100 -10.77 -0.23 -11.75
N THR A 101 -10.92 0.95 -12.34
CA THR A 101 -10.47 1.20 -13.72
C THR A 101 -8.94 1.10 -13.80
N LEU A 102 -8.24 1.45 -12.71
CA LEU A 102 -6.79 1.27 -12.61
C LEU A 102 -6.38 -0.15 -13.00
N LEU A 103 -7.00 -1.16 -12.36
CA LEU A 103 -6.65 -2.56 -12.64
C LEU A 103 -6.97 -2.93 -14.09
N LYS A 104 -8.08 -2.46 -14.64
CA LYS A 104 -8.44 -2.70 -16.04
C LYS A 104 -7.34 -2.17 -16.98
N HIS A 105 -6.87 -0.95 -16.73
CA HIS A 105 -5.79 -0.36 -17.52
C HIS A 105 -4.49 -1.15 -17.41
N VAL A 106 -4.14 -1.60 -16.21
CA VAL A 106 -2.94 -2.43 -16.02
C VAL A 106 -3.05 -3.75 -16.76
N LYS A 107 -4.19 -4.43 -16.68
CA LYS A 107 -4.44 -5.70 -17.38
C LYS A 107 -4.32 -5.56 -18.90
N HIS A 108 -4.76 -4.45 -19.45
CA HIS A 108 -4.75 -4.20 -20.89
C HIS A 108 -3.50 -3.47 -21.37
N SER A 109 -2.50 -3.31 -20.51
CA SER A 109 -1.25 -2.61 -20.82
C SER A 109 -1.50 -1.24 -21.46
N ALA A 110 -2.44 -0.49 -20.87
CA ALA A 110 -2.75 0.87 -21.30
C ALA A 110 -1.50 1.76 -21.21
N PRO A 111 -1.45 2.88 -21.96
CA PRO A 111 -0.33 3.81 -21.83
C PRO A 111 -0.10 4.23 -20.38
N THR A 112 1.16 4.32 -19.97
CA THR A 112 1.51 4.58 -18.56
C THR A 112 0.88 5.86 -18.04
N ARG A 113 0.75 6.91 -18.86
CA ARG A 113 0.09 8.16 -18.46
C ARG A 113 -1.35 7.97 -18.01
N LEU A 114 -2.07 7.01 -18.63
CA LEU A 114 -3.45 6.69 -18.24
C LEU A 114 -3.49 5.92 -16.92
N ILE A 115 -2.56 5.00 -16.74
CA ILE A 115 -2.43 4.24 -15.50
C ILE A 115 -2.11 5.20 -14.34
N GLN A 116 -1.15 6.10 -14.55
CA GLN A 116 -0.78 7.11 -13.55
C GLN A 116 -1.96 8.00 -13.18
N ALA A 117 -2.73 8.43 -14.17
CA ALA A 117 -3.92 9.26 -13.93
C ALA A 117 -4.96 8.51 -13.09
N GLU A 118 -5.09 7.19 -13.28
CA GLU A 118 -6.01 6.38 -12.47
C GLU A 118 -5.56 6.25 -11.02
N PHE A 119 -4.27 6.09 -10.75
CA PHE A 119 -3.76 6.16 -9.37
C PHE A 119 -4.17 7.47 -8.70
N ARG A 120 -3.98 8.59 -9.38
CA ARG A 120 -4.18 9.94 -8.83
C ARG A 120 -5.63 10.30 -8.53
N LYS A 121 -6.59 9.49 -8.96
CA LYS A 121 -8.01 9.71 -8.62
C LYS A 121 -8.34 9.35 -7.17
N TRP A 122 -7.52 8.56 -6.49
CA TRP A 122 -7.81 8.02 -5.16
C TRP A 122 -7.26 8.90 -4.03
N VAL A 123 -7.75 10.13 -3.99
CA VAL A 123 -7.23 11.18 -3.09
C VAL A 123 -8.27 11.75 -2.13
N TYR A 124 -9.47 11.14 -2.07
CA TYR A 124 -10.56 11.65 -1.24
C TYR A 124 -10.74 10.81 0.03
N ALA A 125 -11.01 11.50 1.14
CA ALA A 125 -11.48 10.89 2.38
C ALA A 125 -12.55 11.79 2.97
N GLY A 126 -13.70 11.22 3.33
CA GLY A 126 -14.83 12.00 3.83
C GLY A 126 -15.32 13.06 2.84
N GLY A 127 -15.20 12.79 1.52
CA GLY A 127 -15.63 13.70 0.47
C GLY A 127 -14.69 14.86 0.18
N LYS A 128 -13.52 14.88 0.82
CA LYS A 128 -12.53 15.96 0.65
C LYS A 128 -11.21 15.41 0.14
N VAL A 129 -10.50 16.20 -0.70
CA VAL A 129 -9.14 15.87 -1.12
C VAL A 129 -8.22 15.98 0.09
N MET A 130 -7.44 14.92 0.33
CA MET A 130 -6.49 14.84 1.44
C MET A 130 -5.06 14.96 0.91
N PRO A 131 -4.28 15.98 1.36
CA PRO A 131 -2.91 16.17 0.87
C PRO A 131 -2.01 14.95 1.02
N GLY A 132 -2.17 14.20 2.12
CA GLY A 132 -1.40 12.97 2.34
C GLY A 132 -1.72 11.89 1.31
N LEU A 133 -2.98 11.79 0.87
CA LEU A 133 -3.38 10.85 -0.17
C LEU A 133 -2.86 11.28 -1.53
N VAL A 134 -2.83 12.59 -1.81
CA VAL A 134 -2.23 13.12 -3.05
C VAL A 134 -0.77 12.71 -3.14
N THR A 135 0.01 12.95 -2.08
CA THR A 135 1.43 12.59 -2.03
C THR A 135 1.63 11.09 -2.23
N ARG A 136 0.79 10.29 -1.60
CA ARG A 136 0.88 8.83 -1.68
C ARG A 136 0.58 8.31 -3.09
N ARG A 137 -0.50 8.81 -3.71
CA ARG A 137 -0.86 8.43 -5.11
C ARG A 137 0.19 8.89 -6.11
N ASP A 138 0.78 10.07 -5.90
CA ASP A 138 1.85 10.55 -6.77
C ASP A 138 3.06 9.61 -6.71
N TRP A 139 3.44 9.19 -5.51
CA TRP A 139 4.55 8.24 -5.37
C TRP A 139 4.24 6.91 -6.07
N GLU A 140 3.04 6.38 -5.90
CA GLU A 140 2.63 5.13 -6.56
C GLU A 140 2.68 5.26 -8.08
N ALA A 141 2.15 6.36 -8.60
CA ALA A 141 2.15 6.61 -10.05
C ALA A 141 3.59 6.67 -10.61
N GLU A 142 4.50 7.32 -9.91
CA GLU A 142 5.91 7.39 -10.31
C GLU A 142 6.62 6.03 -10.15
N ARG A 143 6.38 5.33 -9.03
CA ARG A 143 6.99 4.03 -8.77
C ARG A 143 6.56 2.99 -9.79
N PHE A 144 5.32 3.05 -10.26
CA PHE A 144 4.77 2.09 -11.22
C PHE A 144 5.59 2.05 -12.53
N VAL A 145 6.16 3.17 -12.95
CA VAL A 145 6.91 3.28 -14.21
C VAL A 145 8.42 3.10 -14.05
N GLU A 146 8.88 2.86 -12.83
CA GLU A 146 10.30 2.60 -12.55
C GLU A 146 10.72 1.17 -12.86
#